data_60a9d8a18b0926ed51a107362efa87a4
#
_entry.id   60a9d8a18b0926ed51a107362efa87a4
#
_cell.length_a   1.000
_cell.length_b   1.000
_cell.length_c   1.000
_cell.angle_alpha   90.00
_cell.angle_beta   90.00
_cell.angle_gamma   90.00
#
_symmetry.space_group_name_H-M   'P 1'
#
loop_
_entity.id
_entity.type
_entity.pdbx_description
1 polymer ?
#
loop_
_entity_poly.entity_id
_entity_poly.type
_entity_poly.pdbx_seq_one_letter_code
_entity_poly.pdbx_strand_id
1 'polypeptide(L)'
;MKKILLVDDEESIHLLYREEFEEEGYEVHSALRGKDALEKFKIIAPDLVILDINMPDMNGIEVLRQMKEMNPNLPIILSTAYHEYKQDLGAWASDEYIVKSSDLDELKEAVRRYLS
;
A
#
# COMPACT_ATOMS: atom_id res chain seq x y z
N MET A 1 6.99 -13.20 -10.99
CA MET A 1 7.11 -12.48 -9.73
C MET A 1 5.94 -11.54 -9.53
N LYS A 2 5.31 -11.60 -8.39
CA LYS A 2 4.24 -10.67 -8.07
C LYS A 2 4.80 -9.30 -7.76
N LYS A 3 4.10 -8.25 -8.18
CA LYS A 3 4.53 -6.86 -8.03
C LYS A 3 3.74 -6.15 -6.93
N ILE A 4 4.48 -5.53 -6.01
CA ILE A 4 3.88 -4.71 -4.95
C ILE A 4 4.27 -3.26 -5.19
N LEU A 5 3.28 -2.36 -5.16
CA LEU A 5 3.52 -0.93 -5.17
C LEU A 5 3.38 -0.44 -3.73
N LEU A 6 4.47 0.10 -3.18
CA LEU A 6 4.51 0.62 -1.81
C LEU A 6 4.43 2.14 -1.88
N VAL A 7 3.39 2.71 -1.28
CA VAL A 7 3.13 4.14 -1.28
C VAL A 7 3.22 4.68 0.14
N ASP A 8 4.26 5.45 0.43
CA ASP A 8 4.52 6.00 1.75
C ASP A 8 5.49 7.17 1.58
N ASP A 9 5.33 8.25 2.35
CA ASP A 9 6.21 9.40 2.23
C ASP A 9 7.52 9.26 3.02
N GLU A 10 7.66 8.22 3.82
CA GLU A 10 8.87 7.97 4.60
C GLU A 10 9.83 7.02 3.87
N GLU A 11 11.01 7.55 3.51
CA GLU A 11 12.01 6.74 2.82
C GLU A 11 12.49 5.53 3.64
N SER A 12 12.56 5.68 4.95
CA SER A 12 12.99 4.58 5.83
C SER A 12 12.04 3.39 5.74
N ILE A 13 10.75 3.63 5.57
CA ILE A 13 9.75 2.57 5.40
C ILE A 13 10.04 1.81 4.09
N HIS A 14 10.36 2.52 3.02
CA HIS A 14 10.66 1.89 1.73
C HIS A 14 11.87 0.98 1.82
N LEU A 15 12.92 1.40 2.50
CA LEU A 15 14.12 0.59 2.66
C LEU A 15 13.82 -0.70 3.42
N LEU A 16 13.12 -0.58 4.54
CA LEU A 16 12.79 -1.71 5.38
C LEU A 16 11.83 -2.69 4.69
N TYR A 17 10.74 -2.17 4.15
CA TYR A 17 9.70 -3.01 3.55
C TYR A 17 10.18 -3.65 2.25
N ARG A 18 10.94 -2.92 1.46
CA ARG A 18 11.51 -3.47 0.23
C ARG A 18 12.39 -4.67 0.52
N GLU A 19 13.31 -4.55 1.50
CA GLU A 19 14.17 -5.65 1.90
C GLU A 19 13.36 -6.87 2.34
N GLU A 20 12.38 -6.66 3.21
CA GLU A 20 11.56 -7.73 3.76
C GLU A 20 10.71 -8.42 2.70
N PHE A 21 10.09 -7.67 1.81
CA PHE A 21 9.22 -8.26 0.79
C PHE A 21 10.00 -8.85 -0.39
N GLU A 22 11.16 -8.29 -0.72
CA GLU A 22 12.01 -8.89 -1.75
C GLU A 22 12.56 -10.24 -1.28
N GLU A 23 12.85 -10.38 0.01
CA GLU A 23 13.22 -11.67 0.59
C GLU A 23 12.11 -12.71 0.43
N GLU A 24 10.87 -12.27 0.45
CA GLU A 24 9.71 -13.17 0.27
C GLU A 24 9.43 -13.48 -1.20
N GLY A 25 10.20 -12.92 -2.11
CA GLY A 25 10.10 -13.22 -3.54
C GLY A 25 9.24 -12.26 -4.34
N TYR A 26 8.89 -11.10 -3.78
CA TYR A 26 8.10 -10.09 -4.49
C TYR A 26 8.98 -9.05 -5.14
N GLU A 27 8.47 -8.44 -6.23
CA GLU A 27 9.11 -7.29 -6.86
C GLU A 27 8.45 -6.05 -6.24
N VAL A 28 9.23 -5.16 -5.63
CA VAL A 28 8.71 -4.00 -4.90
C VAL A 28 9.05 -2.72 -5.64
N HIS A 29 8.03 -1.91 -5.90
CA HIS A 29 8.16 -0.58 -6.49
C HIS A 29 7.73 0.45 -5.45
N SER A 30 8.37 1.61 -5.45
CA SER A 30 8.15 2.63 -4.42
C SER A 30 7.63 3.93 -5.01
N ALA A 31 6.68 4.55 -4.29
CA ALA A 31 6.23 5.90 -4.57
C ALA A 31 6.18 6.66 -3.26
N LEU A 32 6.73 7.88 -3.23
CA LEU A 32 6.80 8.69 -2.03
C LEU A 32 5.64 9.70 -1.91
N ARG A 33 4.85 9.83 -2.98
CA ARG A 33 3.73 10.77 -3.02
C ARG A 33 2.57 10.16 -3.77
N GLY A 34 1.37 10.66 -3.49
CA GLY A 34 0.15 10.13 -4.11
C GLY A 34 0.12 10.29 -5.62
N LYS A 35 0.55 11.45 -6.13
CA LYS A 35 0.58 11.70 -7.56
C LYS A 35 1.52 10.73 -8.28
N ASP A 36 2.71 10.53 -7.72
CA ASP A 36 3.69 9.59 -8.27
C ASP A 36 3.15 8.16 -8.24
N ALA A 37 2.46 7.82 -7.15
CA ALA A 37 1.83 6.51 -7.01
C ALA A 37 0.82 6.24 -8.12
N LEU A 38 -0.02 7.22 -8.43
CA LEU A 38 -1.04 7.07 -9.48
C LEU A 38 -0.40 6.91 -10.85
N GLU A 39 0.68 7.63 -11.12
CA GLU A 39 1.41 7.49 -12.38
C GLU A 39 2.08 6.12 -12.50
N LYS A 40 2.76 5.70 -11.45
CA LYS A 40 3.43 4.39 -11.42
C LYS A 40 2.43 3.24 -11.48
N PHE A 41 1.28 3.40 -10.87
CA PHE A 41 0.22 2.41 -10.90
C PHE A 41 -0.15 2.02 -12.34
N LYS A 42 -0.27 3.01 -13.21
CA LYS A 42 -0.63 2.79 -14.61
C LYS A 42 0.48 2.10 -15.39
N ILE A 43 1.73 2.40 -15.06
CA ILE A 43 2.89 1.87 -15.78
C ILE A 43 3.24 0.45 -15.32
N ILE A 44 3.22 0.24 -14.00
CA ILE A 44 3.68 -1.00 -13.38
C ILE A 44 2.61 -2.10 -13.40
N ALA A 45 1.34 -1.71 -13.29
CA ALA A 45 0.22 -2.64 -13.13
C ALA A 45 0.48 -3.61 -11.97
N PRO A 46 0.54 -3.11 -10.72
CA PRO A 46 0.90 -3.94 -9.58
C PRO A 46 -0.16 -4.99 -9.28
N ASP A 47 0.23 -6.05 -8.59
CA ASP A 47 -0.65 -7.11 -8.14
C ASP A 47 -1.25 -6.80 -6.76
N LEU A 48 -0.63 -5.87 -6.03
CA LEU A 48 -1.08 -5.42 -4.72
C LEU A 48 -0.47 -4.06 -4.42
N VAL A 49 -1.20 -3.23 -3.68
CA VAL A 49 -0.72 -1.92 -3.22
C VAL A 49 -0.74 -1.88 -1.70
N ILE A 50 0.36 -1.40 -1.10
CA ILE A 50 0.42 -1.06 0.32
C ILE A 50 0.47 0.46 0.37
N LEU A 51 -0.53 1.08 1.00
CA LEU A 51 -0.79 2.50 0.89
C LEU A 51 -0.90 3.17 2.25
N ASP A 52 -0.12 4.24 2.46
CA ASP A 52 -0.25 5.08 3.64
C ASP A 52 -1.30 6.17 3.38
N ILE A 53 -2.07 6.51 4.41
CA ILE A 53 -3.10 7.54 4.32
C ILE A 53 -2.48 8.95 4.35
N ASN A 54 -1.50 9.17 5.20
CA ASN A 54 -0.92 10.50 5.41
C ASN A 54 0.27 10.77 4.50
N MET A 55 0.01 11.54 3.43
CA MET A 55 1.05 11.97 2.51
C MET A 55 0.94 13.47 2.27
N PRO A 56 2.07 14.16 1.98
CA PRO A 56 2.06 15.63 1.90
C PRO A 56 1.30 16.21 0.72
N ASP A 57 1.19 15.49 -0.39
CA ASP A 57 0.58 16.03 -1.61
C ASP A 57 -0.91 15.69 -1.75
N MET A 58 -1.35 14.56 -1.22
CA MET A 58 -2.76 14.21 -1.25
C MET A 58 -3.08 13.12 -0.23
N ASN A 59 -4.36 13.06 0.16
CA ASN A 59 -4.85 12.09 1.11
C ASN A 59 -4.83 10.69 0.47
N GLY A 60 -4.30 9.70 1.21
CA GLY A 60 -4.25 8.33 0.74
C GLY A 60 -5.61 7.69 0.45
N ILE A 61 -6.67 8.16 1.12
CA ILE A 61 -8.04 7.69 0.83
C ILE A 61 -8.43 8.08 -0.60
N GLU A 62 -8.02 9.27 -1.06
CA GLU A 62 -8.27 9.70 -2.43
C GLU A 62 -7.48 8.85 -3.43
N VAL A 63 -6.24 8.52 -3.09
CA VAL A 63 -5.42 7.62 -3.91
C VAL A 63 -6.08 6.25 -4.01
N LEU A 64 -6.54 5.72 -2.88
CA LEU A 64 -7.25 4.44 -2.82
C LEU A 64 -8.47 4.45 -3.74
N ARG A 65 -9.27 5.51 -3.67
CA ARG A 65 -10.49 5.64 -4.49
C ARG A 65 -10.15 5.58 -5.98
N GLN A 66 -9.14 6.36 -6.39
CA GLN A 66 -8.75 6.41 -7.80
C GLN A 66 -8.19 5.07 -8.28
N MET A 67 -7.40 4.40 -7.46
CA MET A 67 -6.86 3.08 -7.82
C MET A 67 -7.97 2.03 -7.96
N LYS A 68 -8.95 2.06 -7.07
CA LYS A 68 -10.09 1.13 -7.15
C LYS A 68 -10.99 1.42 -8.35
N GLU A 69 -11.07 2.67 -8.78
CA GLU A 69 -11.78 3.01 -10.01
C GLU A 69 -11.08 2.42 -11.24
N MET A 70 -9.75 2.45 -11.25
CA MET A 70 -8.95 1.91 -12.35
C MET A 70 -8.92 0.38 -12.37
N ASN A 71 -8.90 -0.24 -11.20
CA ASN A 71 -8.89 -1.70 -11.06
C ASN A 71 -9.62 -2.13 -9.80
N PRO A 72 -10.94 -2.38 -9.89
CA PRO A 72 -11.74 -2.74 -8.71
C PRO A 72 -11.33 -4.04 -8.02
N ASN A 73 -10.65 -4.92 -8.72
CA ASN A 73 -10.26 -6.23 -8.19
C ASN A 73 -8.88 -6.25 -7.54
N LEU A 74 -8.15 -5.13 -7.62
CA LEU A 74 -6.81 -5.05 -7.07
C LEU A 74 -6.86 -5.00 -5.54
N PRO A 75 -6.13 -5.88 -4.83
CA PRO A 75 -6.06 -5.77 -3.37
C PRO A 75 -5.22 -4.56 -2.96
N ILE A 76 -5.79 -3.72 -2.10
CA ILE A 76 -5.10 -2.55 -1.54
C ILE A 76 -5.16 -2.64 -0.02
N ILE A 77 -3.98 -2.63 0.59
CA ILE A 77 -3.82 -2.67 2.04
C ILE A 77 -3.47 -1.26 2.51
N LEU A 78 -4.29 -0.71 3.39
CA LEU A 78 -3.95 0.55 4.05
C LEU A 78 -3.04 0.24 5.23
N SER A 79 -1.89 0.89 5.28
CA SER A 79 -0.91 0.72 6.35
C SER A 79 -0.58 2.11 6.89
N THR A 80 -1.06 2.42 8.09
CA THR A 80 -0.95 3.75 8.66
C THR A 80 -0.60 3.70 10.15
N ALA A 81 -0.02 4.79 10.67
CA ALA A 81 0.30 4.91 12.08
C ALA A 81 -0.93 5.25 12.94
N TYR A 82 -2.06 5.55 12.32
CA TYR A 82 -3.23 6.09 13.02
C TYR A 82 -4.41 5.14 13.06
N HIS A 83 -4.92 4.89 14.27
CA HIS A 83 -6.10 4.04 14.48
C HIS A 83 -7.41 4.74 14.06
N GLU A 84 -7.46 6.06 14.17
CA GLU A 84 -8.69 6.82 13.94
C GLU A 84 -9.26 6.68 12.54
N TYR A 85 -8.42 6.41 11.57
CA TYR A 85 -8.86 6.25 10.18
C TYR A 85 -9.63 4.97 9.93
N LYS A 86 -9.60 4.04 10.88
CA LYS A 86 -10.35 2.78 10.78
C LYS A 86 -11.85 3.00 10.70
N GLN A 87 -12.32 4.13 11.24
CA GLN A 87 -13.74 4.49 11.22
C GLN A 87 -14.13 5.31 9.99
N ASP A 88 -13.16 5.71 9.18
CA ASP A 88 -13.41 6.48 7.95
C ASP A 88 -14.04 5.58 6.90
N LEU A 89 -15.18 6.03 6.34
CA LEU A 89 -15.89 5.27 5.31
C LEU A 89 -15.03 5.04 4.05
N GLY A 90 -14.15 6.00 3.74
CA GLY A 90 -13.23 5.86 2.62
C GLY A 90 -12.24 4.71 2.81
N ALA A 91 -11.82 4.47 4.05
CA ALA A 91 -10.89 3.40 4.36
C ALA A 91 -11.53 2.01 4.17
N TRP A 92 -12.85 1.92 4.23
CA TRP A 92 -13.57 0.65 4.02
C TRP A 92 -13.47 0.16 2.57
N ALA A 93 -13.06 1.03 1.64
CA ALA A 93 -12.83 0.63 0.27
C ALA A 93 -11.54 -0.20 0.12
N SER A 94 -10.67 -0.19 1.15
CA SER A 94 -9.47 -1.03 1.16
C SER A 94 -9.85 -2.47 1.47
N ASP A 95 -9.01 -3.39 1.05
CA ASP A 95 -9.22 -4.82 1.33
C ASP A 95 -8.76 -5.18 2.73
N GLU A 96 -7.85 -4.41 3.28
CA GLU A 96 -7.29 -4.64 4.61
C GLU A 96 -6.83 -3.31 5.19
N TYR A 97 -6.96 -3.15 6.51
CA TYR A 97 -6.48 -1.97 7.23
C TYR A 97 -5.53 -2.44 8.33
N ILE A 98 -4.26 -2.05 8.23
CA ILE A 98 -3.23 -2.48 9.18
C ILE A 98 -2.56 -1.25 9.79
N VAL A 99 -2.50 -1.19 11.12
CA VAL A 99 -1.78 -0.13 11.82
C VAL A 99 -0.29 -0.45 11.82
N LYS A 100 0.53 0.53 11.46
CA LYS A 100 1.98 0.36 11.39
C LYS A 100 2.57 -0.09 12.72
N SER A 101 3.49 -1.04 12.65
CA SER A 101 4.16 -1.61 13.82
C SER A 101 5.60 -1.93 13.44
N SER A 102 6.47 -2.05 14.44
CA SER A 102 7.84 -2.52 14.20
C SER A 102 7.87 -4.00 13.79
N ASP A 103 6.79 -4.72 14.10
CA ASP A 103 6.63 -6.12 13.69
C ASP A 103 5.83 -6.16 12.38
N LEU A 104 6.43 -6.69 11.34
CA LEU A 104 5.84 -6.77 10.02
C LEU A 104 5.07 -8.06 9.75
N ASP A 105 4.94 -8.94 10.74
CA ASP A 105 4.30 -10.24 10.54
C ASP A 105 2.86 -10.14 10.07
N GLU A 106 2.08 -9.23 10.65
CA GLU A 106 0.68 -9.03 10.25
C GLU A 106 0.59 -8.57 8.80
N LEU A 107 1.43 -7.61 8.41
CA LEU A 107 1.46 -7.09 7.04
C LEU A 107 1.91 -8.17 6.06
N LYS A 108 2.96 -8.91 6.39
CA LYS A 108 3.46 -9.99 5.54
C LYS A 108 2.41 -11.08 5.35
N GLU A 109 1.69 -11.41 6.40
CA GLU A 109 0.65 -12.42 6.36
C GLU A 109 -0.50 -11.98 5.45
N ALA A 110 -0.90 -10.71 5.56
CA ALA A 110 -1.93 -10.15 4.69
C ALA A 110 -1.50 -10.19 3.22
N VAL A 111 -0.25 -9.79 2.93
CA VAL A 111 0.29 -9.83 1.58
C VAL A 111 0.26 -11.25 1.01
N ARG A 112 0.71 -12.23 1.78
CA ARG A 112 0.68 -13.65 1.36
C ARG A 112 -0.74 -14.10 1.04
N ARG A 113 -1.69 -13.70 1.87
CA ARG A 113 -3.10 -14.09 1.72
C ARG A 113 -3.67 -13.59 0.40
N TYR A 114 -3.34 -12.37 0.01
CA TYR A 114 -3.85 -11.76 -1.23
C TYR A 114 -3.08 -12.16 -2.48
N LEU A 115 -1.82 -12.55 -2.35
CA LEU A 115 -0.94 -12.86 -3.48
C LEU A 115 -0.63 -14.36 -3.66
N SER A 116 -1.15 -15.19 -2.82
CA SER A 116 -0.93 -16.63 -2.95
C SER A 116 -1.83 -17.30 -3.99
#